data_538725339e9f35cbb517e0c40bd9800e
#
_entry.id   538725339e9f35cbb517e0c40bd9800e
#
_cell.length_a   1.000
_cell.length_b   1.000
_cell.length_c   1.000
_cell.angle_alpha   90.00
_cell.angle_beta   90.00
_cell.angle_gamma   90.00
#
_symmetry.space_group_name_H-M   'P 1'
#
loop_
_entity.id
_entity.type
_entity.pdbx_description
1 polymer ?
#
loop_
_entity_poly.entity_id
_entity_poly.type
_entity_poly.pdbx_seq_one_letter_code
_entity_poly.pdbx_strand_id
1 'polypeptide(L)'
;MKITLMRDKDGATTMRTLDINLQIEAMKHETKAQPVTNLRTSIRYASPDYRLDEAKKLAKVIPAATFRKTVNGIQMTGYNGIIQIEINHLANRAEVNRVKQEAAELSQTFLAFMGSGGHSVKIWIRFTRPDQSLPQKREEAEIFQAHAYRKAFSLYQPALSYPIELKNPTLEQSSRQTYDPELYYNPDST
;
A
#
# COMPACT_ATOMS: atom_id res chain seq x y z
N MET A 1 -0.87 -14.04 6.33
CA MET A 1 -1.92 -13.25 5.62
C MET A 1 -1.55 -13.12 4.16
N LYS A 2 -2.54 -13.16 3.25
CA LYS A 2 -2.30 -13.10 1.81
C LYS A 2 -2.83 -11.81 1.22
N ILE A 3 -2.11 -11.25 0.24
CA ILE A 3 -2.45 -10.02 -0.49
C ILE A 3 -2.47 -10.28 -1.99
N THR A 4 -2.95 -9.33 -2.79
CA THR A 4 -2.91 -9.45 -4.25
C THR A 4 -1.76 -8.66 -4.83
N LEU A 5 -0.94 -9.30 -5.66
CA LEU A 5 0.02 -8.67 -6.55
C LEU A 5 -0.56 -8.62 -7.96
N MET A 6 -0.59 -7.43 -8.54
CA MET A 6 -1.09 -7.17 -9.89
C MET A 6 0.04 -6.66 -10.78
N ARG A 7 0.13 -7.17 -12.00
CA ARG A 7 1.06 -6.69 -13.01
C ARG A 7 0.33 -6.44 -14.31
N ASP A 8 0.58 -5.30 -14.88
CA ASP A 8 0.15 -4.95 -16.21
C ASP A 8 1.36 -5.16 -17.15
N LYS A 9 1.22 -6.04 -18.13
CA LYS A 9 2.24 -6.33 -19.13
C LYS A 9 1.58 -6.57 -20.49
N ASP A 10 2.05 -5.88 -21.51
CA ASP A 10 1.60 -6.03 -22.91
C ASP A 10 0.07 -5.98 -23.08
N GLY A 11 -0.58 -5.03 -22.37
CA GLY A 11 -2.05 -4.88 -22.38
C GLY A 11 -2.82 -5.93 -21.57
N ALA A 12 -2.14 -6.90 -20.97
CA ALA A 12 -2.76 -7.91 -20.12
C ALA A 12 -2.47 -7.66 -18.64
N THR A 13 -3.54 -7.65 -17.83
CA THR A 13 -3.42 -7.60 -16.36
C THR A 13 -3.40 -9.01 -15.80
N THR A 14 -2.36 -9.34 -15.05
CA THR A 14 -2.23 -10.58 -14.29
C THR A 14 -2.38 -10.30 -12.80
N MET A 15 -3.04 -11.21 -12.08
CA MET A 15 -3.20 -11.15 -10.63
C MET A 15 -2.72 -12.45 -10.01
N ARG A 16 -1.97 -12.35 -8.92
CA ARG A 16 -1.58 -13.50 -8.11
C ARG A 16 -1.67 -13.18 -6.62
N THR A 17 -1.98 -14.18 -5.85
CA THR A 17 -1.95 -14.11 -4.39
C THR A 17 -0.52 -14.31 -3.91
N LEU A 18 -0.09 -13.48 -2.96
CA LEU A 18 1.24 -13.50 -2.36
C LEU A 18 1.11 -13.47 -0.83
N ASP A 19 1.99 -14.16 -0.12
CA ASP A 19 2.09 -13.98 1.33
C ASP A 19 2.66 -12.60 1.66
N ILE A 20 2.09 -11.94 2.67
CA ILE A 20 2.47 -10.57 3.02
C ILE A 20 3.92 -10.49 3.53
N ASN A 21 4.41 -11.53 4.20
CA ASN A 21 5.79 -11.54 4.68
C ASN A 21 6.78 -11.56 3.51
N LEU A 22 6.47 -12.29 2.43
CA LEU A 22 7.28 -12.27 1.21
C LEU A 22 7.27 -10.87 0.56
N GLN A 23 6.14 -10.17 0.63
CA GLN A 23 6.06 -8.79 0.13
C GLN A 23 6.91 -7.85 0.99
N ILE A 24 6.84 -7.96 2.31
CA ILE A 24 7.64 -7.16 3.24
C ILE A 24 9.14 -7.38 2.99
N GLU A 25 9.56 -8.62 2.85
CA GLU A 25 10.97 -8.93 2.53
C GLU A 25 11.39 -8.40 1.16
N ALA A 26 10.51 -8.48 0.16
CA ALA A 26 10.76 -7.89 -1.16
C ALA A 26 10.85 -6.35 -1.12
N MET A 27 10.22 -5.70 -0.16
CA MET A 27 10.32 -4.25 0.05
C MET A 27 11.62 -3.85 0.77
N LYS A 28 12.17 -4.72 1.62
CA LYS A 28 13.46 -4.48 2.29
C LYS A 28 14.65 -4.74 1.36
N HIS A 29 14.48 -5.60 0.36
CA HIS A 29 15.54 -6.04 -0.54
C HIS A 29 15.14 -5.84 -1.99
N GLU A 30 15.77 -4.89 -2.66
CA GLU A 30 15.52 -4.68 -4.09
C GLU A 30 16.18 -5.78 -4.94
N THR A 31 15.56 -6.13 -6.05
CA THR A 31 16.15 -7.07 -7.02
C THR A 31 17.41 -6.49 -7.67
N LYS A 32 18.26 -7.34 -8.29
CA LYS A 32 19.45 -6.89 -9.01
C LYS A 32 19.17 -5.89 -10.15
N ALA A 33 17.95 -5.91 -10.71
CA ALA A 33 17.52 -4.95 -11.74
C ALA A 33 17.23 -3.54 -11.17
N GLN A 34 17.14 -3.41 -9.86
CA GLN A 34 16.94 -2.15 -9.13
C GLN A 34 15.82 -1.24 -9.72
N PRO A 35 14.62 -1.76 -10.01
CA PRO A 35 13.61 -0.99 -10.75
C PRO A 35 13.11 0.23 -9.98
N VAL A 36 13.07 0.18 -8.65
CA VAL A 36 12.64 1.31 -7.81
C VAL A 36 13.75 2.36 -7.70
N THR A 37 15.00 1.92 -7.54
CA THR A 37 16.16 2.82 -7.54
C THR A 37 16.28 3.54 -8.88
N ASN A 38 16.10 2.83 -10.00
CA ASN A 38 16.11 3.42 -11.33
C ASN A 38 14.97 4.45 -11.51
N LEU A 39 13.77 4.13 -11.05
CA LEU A 39 12.65 5.09 -11.03
C LEU A 39 13.01 6.36 -10.26
N ARG A 40 13.53 6.23 -9.02
CA ARG A 40 13.90 7.38 -8.18
C ARG A 40 15.00 8.22 -8.79
N THR A 41 15.96 7.60 -9.44
CA THR A 41 17.00 8.31 -10.18
C THR A 41 16.40 9.06 -11.37
N SER A 42 15.48 8.43 -12.12
CA SER A 42 14.83 9.06 -13.27
C SER A 42 13.98 10.28 -12.89
N ILE A 43 13.38 10.29 -11.69
CA ILE A 43 12.59 11.43 -11.20
C ILE A 43 13.40 12.73 -11.16
N ARG A 44 14.72 12.66 -11.00
CA ARG A 44 15.60 13.84 -10.94
C ARG A 44 15.99 14.37 -12.32
N TYR A 45 16.08 13.51 -13.34
CA TYR A 45 16.77 13.84 -14.58
C TYR A 45 15.97 13.56 -15.86
N ALA A 46 14.89 12.78 -15.78
CA ALA A 46 14.13 12.34 -16.94
C ALA A 46 12.83 13.13 -17.14
N SER A 47 12.30 13.05 -18.37
CA SER A 47 10.99 13.62 -18.71
C SER A 47 9.84 12.95 -17.90
N PRO A 48 8.70 13.65 -17.74
CA PRO A 48 7.53 13.06 -17.08
C PRO A 48 7.06 11.75 -17.71
N ASP A 49 7.08 11.63 -19.03
CA ASP A 49 6.65 10.42 -19.76
C ASP A 49 7.55 9.23 -19.47
N TYR A 50 8.87 9.43 -19.51
CA TYR A 50 9.81 8.37 -19.15
C TYR A 50 9.62 7.88 -17.72
N ARG A 51 9.41 8.80 -16.76
CA ARG A 51 9.14 8.46 -15.36
C ARG A 51 7.86 7.64 -15.22
N LEU A 52 6.81 8.00 -15.95
CA LEU A 52 5.55 7.28 -15.95
C LEU A 52 5.73 5.85 -16.49
N ASP A 53 6.52 5.68 -17.53
CA ASP A 53 6.80 4.37 -18.14
C ASP A 53 7.63 3.48 -17.22
N GLU A 54 8.64 4.03 -16.55
CA GLU A 54 9.39 3.30 -15.52
C GLU A 54 8.45 2.88 -14.35
N ALA A 55 7.56 3.78 -13.92
CA ALA A 55 6.60 3.48 -12.87
C ALA A 55 5.60 2.39 -13.26
N LYS A 56 5.19 2.31 -14.54
CA LYS A 56 4.27 1.27 -15.04
C LYS A 56 4.89 -0.13 -14.99
N LYS A 57 6.22 -0.25 -15.04
CA LYS A 57 6.93 -1.53 -14.93
C LYS A 57 6.83 -2.17 -13.55
N LEU A 58 6.58 -1.35 -12.51
CA LEU A 58 6.43 -1.83 -11.15
C LEU A 58 5.09 -2.54 -10.96
N ALA A 59 5.12 -3.69 -10.31
CA ALA A 59 3.91 -4.37 -9.88
C ALA A 59 3.11 -3.50 -8.89
N LYS A 60 1.79 -3.68 -8.87
CA LYS A 60 0.89 -3.05 -7.90
C LYS A 60 0.53 -4.06 -6.83
N VAL A 61 0.46 -3.61 -5.59
CA VAL A 61 0.09 -4.41 -4.42
C VAL A 61 -1.24 -3.92 -3.89
N ILE A 62 -2.20 -4.80 -3.75
CA ILE A 62 -3.52 -4.55 -3.16
C ILE A 62 -3.53 -5.20 -1.77
N PRO A 63 -3.45 -4.44 -0.67
CA PRO A 63 -3.37 -5.00 0.66
C PRO A 63 -4.72 -5.41 1.25
N ALA A 64 -5.80 -4.71 0.88
CA ALA A 64 -7.12 -4.84 1.52
C ALA A 64 -7.76 -6.21 1.28
N ALA A 65 -7.54 -6.81 0.11
CA ALA A 65 -8.20 -8.05 -0.27
C ALA A 65 -7.35 -8.91 -1.20
N THR A 66 -7.72 -10.18 -1.29
CA THR A 66 -7.22 -11.08 -2.33
C THR A 66 -8.23 -11.19 -3.46
N PHE A 67 -7.71 -11.16 -4.69
CA PHE A 67 -8.50 -11.22 -5.91
C PHE A 67 -7.97 -12.27 -6.86
N ARG A 68 -8.86 -12.81 -7.68
CA ARG A 68 -8.53 -13.61 -8.85
C ARG A 68 -9.26 -13.09 -10.08
N LYS A 69 -8.62 -13.18 -11.23
CA LYS A 69 -9.24 -12.91 -12.52
C LYS A 69 -10.05 -14.15 -12.96
N THR A 70 -11.27 -13.93 -13.39
CA THR A 70 -12.18 -14.94 -13.94
C THR A 70 -12.67 -14.51 -15.31
N VAL A 71 -13.37 -15.37 -16.02
CA VAL A 71 -14.02 -15.01 -17.30
C VAL A 71 -15.06 -13.91 -17.15
N ASN A 72 -15.66 -13.79 -15.96
CA ASN A 72 -16.69 -12.79 -15.65
C ASN A 72 -16.12 -11.53 -14.96
N GLY A 73 -14.80 -11.34 -14.94
CA GLY A 73 -14.15 -10.18 -14.31
C GLY A 73 -13.29 -10.54 -13.11
N ILE A 74 -13.16 -9.59 -12.16
CA ILE A 74 -12.32 -9.75 -10.97
C ILE A 74 -13.21 -10.16 -9.79
N GLN A 75 -12.89 -11.30 -9.19
CA GLN A 75 -13.58 -11.84 -8.02
C GLN A 75 -12.74 -11.71 -6.77
N MET A 76 -13.31 -11.14 -5.69
CA MET A 76 -12.71 -11.16 -4.35
C MET A 76 -12.71 -12.60 -3.81
N THR A 77 -11.58 -13.02 -3.24
CA THR A 77 -11.40 -14.35 -2.64
C THR A 77 -11.14 -14.32 -1.15
N GLY A 78 -10.91 -13.12 -0.60
CA GLY A 78 -10.74 -12.89 0.84
C GLY A 78 -10.53 -11.40 1.13
N TYR A 79 -10.88 -10.99 2.34
CA TYR A 79 -10.71 -9.63 2.82
C TYR A 79 -9.76 -9.63 4.02
N ASN A 80 -8.85 -8.65 4.09
CA ASN A 80 -7.78 -8.60 5.09
C ASN A 80 -8.00 -7.56 6.19
N GLY A 81 -8.96 -6.66 6.04
CA GLY A 81 -9.15 -5.54 6.97
C GLY A 81 -8.02 -4.51 6.95
N ILE A 82 -7.22 -4.46 5.88
CA ILE A 82 -6.13 -3.48 5.75
C ILE A 82 -6.66 -2.23 5.05
N ILE A 83 -6.51 -1.10 5.73
CA ILE A 83 -6.76 0.23 5.21
C ILE A 83 -5.43 0.85 4.81
N GLN A 84 -5.35 1.43 3.62
CA GLN A 84 -4.18 2.19 3.18
C GLN A 84 -4.50 3.68 3.18
N ILE A 85 -3.72 4.46 3.93
CA ILE A 85 -3.66 5.92 3.80
C ILE A 85 -2.32 6.34 3.20
N GLU A 86 -2.27 7.57 2.69
CA GLU A 86 -1.13 8.04 1.92
C GLU A 86 -0.83 9.49 2.24
N ILE A 87 0.44 9.80 2.45
CA ILE A 87 0.98 11.13 2.59
C ILE A 87 1.92 11.38 1.41
N ASN A 88 1.64 12.40 0.62
CA ASN A 88 2.37 12.74 -0.60
C ASN A 88 3.15 14.06 -0.46
N HIS A 89 3.91 14.40 -1.49
CA HIS A 89 4.64 15.67 -1.64
C HIS A 89 5.66 15.94 -0.54
N LEU A 90 6.24 14.89 0.06
CA LEU A 90 7.33 15.02 1.01
C LEU A 90 8.61 15.45 0.27
N ALA A 91 9.29 16.47 0.79
CA ALA A 91 10.42 17.09 0.10
C ALA A 91 11.68 16.21 0.10
N ASN A 92 11.89 15.43 1.17
CA ASN A 92 13.14 14.70 1.37
C ASN A 92 12.97 13.47 2.26
N ARG A 93 14.06 12.70 2.41
CA ARG A 93 14.11 11.48 3.22
C ARG A 93 13.83 11.73 4.72
N ALA A 94 14.23 12.88 5.24
CA ALA A 94 13.99 13.20 6.66
C ALA A 94 12.50 13.35 6.97
N GLU A 95 11.74 13.98 6.06
CA GLU A 95 10.28 14.08 6.18
C GLU A 95 9.59 12.71 6.05
N VAL A 96 10.04 11.88 5.10
CA VAL A 96 9.56 10.49 4.95
C VAL A 96 9.78 9.71 6.25
N ASN A 97 10.97 9.79 6.83
CA ASN A 97 11.28 9.07 8.06
C ASN A 97 10.49 9.61 9.26
N ARG A 98 10.28 10.93 9.35
CA ARG A 98 9.43 11.55 10.38
C ARG A 98 8.01 10.98 10.31
N VAL A 99 7.37 10.99 9.16
CA VAL A 99 6.00 10.45 8.99
C VAL A 99 5.93 8.97 9.35
N LYS A 100 6.95 8.17 8.99
CA LYS A 100 7.01 6.75 9.39
C LYS A 100 7.11 6.58 10.90
N GLN A 101 7.90 7.41 11.59
CA GLN A 101 8.04 7.40 13.05
C GLN A 101 6.73 7.81 13.73
N GLU A 102 6.11 8.92 13.30
CA GLU A 102 4.80 9.35 13.82
C GLU A 102 3.73 8.26 13.65
N ALA A 103 3.69 7.61 12.49
CA ALA A 103 2.79 6.49 12.26
C ALA A 103 3.09 5.29 13.17
N ALA A 104 4.36 5.02 13.47
CA ALA A 104 4.78 3.90 14.31
C ALA A 104 4.36 4.06 15.79
N GLU A 105 4.06 5.29 16.23
CA GLU A 105 3.54 5.55 17.58
C GLU A 105 2.09 5.09 17.77
N LEU A 106 1.36 4.85 16.68
CA LEU A 106 -0.01 4.36 16.71
C LEU A 106 -0.04 2.83 16.63
N SER A 107 -0.60 2.18 17.65
CA SER A 107 -0.61 0.70 17.77
C SER A 107 -1.32 -0.01 16.61
N GLN A 108 -2.25 0.68 15.93
CA GLN A 108 -2.98 0.17 14.76
C GLN A 108 -2.13 0.14 13.49
N THR A 109 -0.95 0.78 13.48
CA THR A 109 -0.07 0.76 12.32
C THR A 109 0.54 -0.62 12.12
N PHE A 110 0.12 -1.29 11.06
CA PHE A 110 0.67 -2.58 10.66
C PHE A 110 1.97 -2.43 9.88
N LEU A 111 2.00 -1.49 8.91
CA LEU A 111 3.15 -1.25 8.06
C LEU A 111 3.20 0.23 7.67
N ALA A 112 4.38 0.87 7.76
CA ALA A 112 4.62 2.19 7.20
C ALA A 112 5.90 2.18 6.36
N PHE A 113 5.80 2.64 5.11
CA PHE A 113 6.89 2.54 4.16
C PHE A 113 6.89 3.68 3.13
N MET A 114 8.07 3.95 2.59
CA MET A 114 8.28 4.93 1.54
C MET A 114 7.71 4.45 0.21
N GLY A 115 6.95 5.29 -0.47
CA GLY A 115 6.43 5.01 -1.81
C GLY A 115 7.53 4.87 -2.86
N SER A 116 7.17 4.31 -4.02
CA SER A 116 8.13 4.01 -5.09
C SER A 116 8.87 5.24 -5.62
N GLY A 117 8.25 6.41 -5.61
CA GLY A 117 8.87 7.67 -6.03
C GLY A 117 9.81 8.32 -5.00
N GLY A 118 9.81 7.86 -3.74
CA GLY A 118 10.66 8.41 -2.68
C GLY A 118 10.11 9.65 -1.97
N HIS A 119 8.97 10.20 -2.39
CA HIS A 119 8.37 11.44 -1.91
C HIS A 119 6.98 11.23 -1.29
N SER A 120 6.70 10.05 -0.82
CA SER A 120 5.44 9.70 -0.15
C SER A 120 5.64 8.61 0.88
N VAL A 121 4.72 8.53 1.84
CA VAL A 121 4.60 7.41 2.79
C VAL A 121 3.25 6.76 2.59
N LYS A 122 3.25 5.44 2.59
CA LYS A 122 2.06 4.59 2.64
C LYS A 122 1.98 3.98 4.02
N ILE A 123 0.81 4.04 4.63
CA ILE A 123 0.56 3.46 5.95
C ILE A 123 -0.56 2.44 5.79
N TRP A 124 -0.29 1.20 6.15
CA TRP A 124 -1.27 0.13 6.23
C TRP A 124 -1.70 -0.06 7.67
N ILE A 125 -3.00 -0.02 7.90
CA ILE A 125 -3.62 -0.01 9.22
C ILE A 125 -4.57 -1.20 9.27
N ARG A 126 -4.53 -1.99 10.34
CA ARG A 126 -5.44 -3.15 10.50
C ARG A 126 -6.69 -2.74 11.24
N PHE A 127 -7.81 -3.22 10.74
CA PHE A 127 -9.11 -3.15 11.39
C PHE A 127 -9.81 -4.49 11.34
N THR A 128 -10.46 -4.82 12.43
CA THR A 128 -11.35 -5.99 12.55
C THR A 128 -12.67 -5.56 13.20
N ARG A 129 -13.68 -6.40 13.17
CA ARG A 129 -14.86 -6.26 14.00
C ARG A 129 -14.47 -6.47 15.48
N PRO A 130 -15.32 -6.08 16.46
CA PRO A 130 -15.04 -6.29 17.88
C PRO A 130 -14.81 -7.76 18.28
N ASP A 131 -15.40 -8.69 17.54
CA ASP A 131 -15.22 -10.14 17.68
C ASP A 131 -14.00 -10.68 16.90
N GLN A 132 -13.14 -9.79 16.41
CA GLN A 132 -11.97 -10.06 15.58
C GLN A 132 -12.27 -10.69 14.20
N SER A 133 -13.54 -10.83 13.84
CA SER A 133 -13.92 -11.33 12.51
C SER A 133 -13.75 -10.26 11.42
N LEU A 134 -13.75 -10.73 10.16
CA LEU A 134 -13.74 -9.89 8.98
C LEU A 134 -14.92 -10.23 8.08
N PRO A 135 -15.46 -9.26 7.33
CA PRO A 135 -16.46 -9.52 6.30
C PRO A 135 -16.02 -10.59 5.29
N GLN A 136 -16.93 -11.47 4.95
CA GLN A 136 -16.68 -12.54 3.98
C GLN A 136 -17.24 -12.22 2.58
N LYS A 137 -18.32 -11.42 2.54
CA LYS A 137 -18.94 -11.00 1.28
C LYS A 137 -18.37 -9.67 0.83
N ARG A 138 -18.30 -9.46 -0.49
CA ARG A 138 -17.73 -8.27 -1.10
C ARG A 138 -18.46 -7.00 -0.66
N GLU A 139 -19.78 -7.01 -0.70
CA GLU A 139 -20.61 -5.84 -0.35
C GLU A 139 -20.42 -5.42 1.11
N GLU A 140 -20.32 -6.40 2.01
CA GLU A 140 -20.02 -6.13 3.43
C GLU A 140 -18.60 -5.60 3.61
N ALA A 141 -17.64 -6.14 2.86
CA ALA A 141 -16.25 -5.68 2.90
C ALA A 141 -16.11 -4.23 2.39
N GLU A 142 -16.82 -3.85 1.34
CA GLU A 142 -16.84 -2.48 0.80
C GLU A 142 -17.39 -1.48 1.83
N ILE A 143 -18.50 -1.81 2.50
CA ILE A 143 -19.07 -0.99 3.57
C ILE A 143 -18.07 -0.88 4.74
N PHE A 144 -17.50 -2.00 5.16
CA PHE A 144 -16.52 -2.03 6.25
C PHE A 144 -15.28 -1.21 5.90
N GLN A 145 -14.75 -1.35 4.68
CA GLN A 145 -13.60 -0.60 4.17
C GLN A 145 -13.84 0.91 4.24
N ALA A 146 -15.03 1.37 3.82
CA ALA A 146 -15.38 2.78 3.85
C ALA A 146 -15.47 3.34 5.28
N HIS A 147 -16.02 2.57 6.23
CA HIS A 147 -16.07 2.97 7.62
C HIS A 147 -14.69 2.98 8.27
N ALA A 148 -13.91 1.92 8.07
CA ALA A 148 -12.56 1.79 8.60
C ALA A 148 -11.61 2.87 8.05
N TYR A 149 -11.76 3.26 6.77
CA TYR A 149 -11.00 4.37 6.18
C TYR A 149 -11.27 5.70 6.88
N ARG A 150 -12.55 6.03 7.12
CA ARG A 150 -12.93 7.26 7.86
C ARG A 150 -12.36 7.23 9.29
N LYS A 151 -12.41 6.09 9.95
CA LYS A 151 -11.83 5.91 11.28
C LYS A 151 -10.31 6.09 11.26
N ALA A 152 -9.63 5.48 10.29
CA ALA A 152 -8.20 5.64 10.09
C ALA A 152 -7.84 7.11 9.85
N PHE A 153 -8.56 7.80 8.96
CA PHE A 153 -8.35 9.22 8.69
C PHE A 153 -8.47 10.06 9.97
N SER A 154 -9.55 9.88 10.73
CA SER A 154 -9.79 10.64 11.97
C SER A 154 -8.73 10.38 13.04
N LEU A 155 -8.17 9.16 13.09
CA LEU A 155 -7.15 8.79 14.05
C LEU A 155 -5.76 9.32 13.66
N TYR A 156 -5.41 9.21 12.38
CA TYR A 156 -4.06 9.51 11.91
C TYR A 156 -3.85 10.98 11.55
N GLN A 157 -4.88 11.68 11.03
CA GLN A 157 -4.71 13.08 10.62
C GLN A 157 -4.19 13.99 11.73
N PRO A 158 -4.67 13.93 12.99
CA PRO A 158 -4.13 14.74 14.07
C PRO A 158 -2.77 14.27 14.59
N ALA A 159 -2.38 13.02 14.32
CA ALA A 159 -1.12 12.44 14.79
C ALA A 159 0.05 12.65 13.81
N LEU A 160 -0.24 12.99 12.57
CA LEU A 160 0.77 13.17 11.53
C LEU A 160 1.05 14.65 11.26
N SER A 161 2.32 15.01 11.08
CA SER A 161 2.75 16.38 10.74
C SER A 161 2.38 16.83 9.33
N TYR A 162 1.92 15.92 8.47
CA TYR A 162 1.57 16.20 7.08
C TYR A 162 0.15 15.71 6.76
N PRO A 163 -0.54 16.37 5.82
CA PRO A 163 -1.91 16.01 5.50
C PRO A 163 -1.99 14.64 4.81
N ILE A 164 -3.01 13.88 5.21
CA ILE A 164 -3.36 12.63 4.52
C ILE A 164 -4.07 12.98 3.21
N GLU A 165 -3.65 12.36 2.12
CA GLU A 165 -4.36 12.48 0.85
C GLU A 165 -5.70 11.76 0.90
N LEU A 166 -6.78 12.52 0.69
CA LEU A 166 -8.12 11.96 0.64
C LEU A 166 -8.31 11.12 -0.63
N LYS A 167 -8.69 9.85 -0.45
CA LYS A 167 -8.99 8.92 -1.54
C LYS A 167 -10.33 8.25 -1.31
N ASN A 168 -10.96 7.81 -2.40
CA ASN A 168 -12.10 6.92 -2.30
C ASN A 168 -11.61 5.52 -1.89
N PRO A 169 -12.02 5.00 -0.72
CA PRO A 169 -11.53 3.72 -0.21
C PRO A 169 -12.21 2.56 -0.95
N THR A 170 -11.54 1.99 -1.93
CA THR A 170 -11.97 0.77 -2.61
C THR A 170 -11.18 -0.43 -2.14
N LEU A 171 -11.73 -1.63 -2.31
CA LEU A 171 -11.02 -2.88 -1.99
C LEU A 171 -9.82 -3.10 -2.91
N GLU A 172 -9.84 -2.52 -4.10
CA GLU A 172 -8.79 -2.58 -5.12
C GLU A 172 -7.73 -1.50 -4.96
N GLN A 173 -7.83 -0.63 -3.94
CA GLN A 173 -6.82 0.40 -3.70
C GLN A 173 -5.44 -0.24 -3.64
N SER A 174 -4.54 0.24 -4.48
CA SER A 174 -3.22 -0.35 -4.66
C SER A 174 -2.10 0.66 -4.50
N SER A 175 -0.93 0.18 -4.14
CA SER A 175 0.32 0.92 -4.23
C SER A 175 1.30 0.19 -5.15
N ARG A 176 2.19 0.93 -5.82
CA ARG A 176 3.27 0.31 -6.58
C ARG A 176 4.25 -0.37 -5.64
N GLN A 177 4.83 -1.47 -6.09
CA GLN A 177 5.94 -2.11 -5.40
C GLN A 177 7.04 -1.08 -5.14
N THR A 178 7.63 -1.11 -3.95
CA THR A 178 8.65 -0.16 -3.52
C THR A 178 9.85 -0.87 -2.91
N TYR A 179 10.90 -0.09 -2.66
CA TYR A 179 12.08 -0.48 -1.90
C TYR A 179 12.24 0.48 -0.72
N ASP A 180 12.19 -0.04 0.48
CA ASP A 180 12.42 0.69 1.73
C ASP A 180 13.01 -0.26 2.78
N PRO A 181 14.35 -0.31 2.92
CA PRO A 181 15.00 -1.18 3.91
C PRO A 181 14.69 -0.79 5.35
N GLU A 182 14.24 0.46 5.56
CA GLU A 182 13.88 1.02 6.88
C GLU A 182 12.36 1.13 7.06
N LEU A 183 11.57 0.27 6.40
CA LEU A 183 10.14 0.24 6.64
C LEU A 183 9.82 -0.12 8.10
N TYR A 184 8.74 0.45 8.63
CA TYR A 184 8.18 0.03 9.92
C TYR A 184 7.23 -1.15 9.70
N TYR A 185 7.32 -2.17 10.55
CA TYR A 185 6.44 -3.34 10.54
C TYR A 185 6.10 -3.78 11.97
N ASN A 186 4.80 -3.86 12.26
CA ASN A 186 4.26 -4.35 13.51
C ASN A 186 3.27 -5.50 13.24
N PRO A 187 3.68 -6.77 13.39
CA PRO A 187 2.80 -7.91 13.18
C PRO A 187 1.65 -7.98 14.19
N ASP A 188 1.82 -7.38 15.37
CA ASP A 188 0.88 -7.41 16.49
C ASP A 188 -0.05 -6.18 16.52
N SER A 189 -0.11 -5.41 15.43
CA SER A 189 -0.99 -4.25 15.31
C SER A 189 -2.47 -4.62 15.53
N THR A 190 -3.17 -3.80 16.33
CA THR A 190 -4.56 -4.03 16.77
C THR A 190 -5.45 -2.83 16.52
#